data_e138def66c161fef83780efad7e397d7
#
_entry.id   e138def66c161fef83780efad7e397d7
#
_cell.length_a   1.000
_cell.length_b   1.000
_cell.length_c   1.000
_cell.angle_alpha   90.00
_cell.angle_beta   90.00
_cell.angle_gamma   90.00
#
_symmetry.space_group_name_H-M   'P 1'
#
loop_
_entity.id
_entity.type
_entity.pdbx_description
1 polymer ?
#
loop_
_entity_poly.entity_id
_entity_poly.type
_entity_poly.pdbx_seq_one_letter_code
_entity_poly.pdbx_strand_id
1 'polypeptide(L)' 'MKKYIVTLANMPQNQIACINSHIAVGSLFEVGESITDNTLHSGKNIVDDKRVIDTLVWYKQHHQIGNDCISILEPLNV' A
#
# COMPACT_ATOMS: atom_id res chain seq x y z
N MET A 1 0.22 -15.45 9.97
CA MET A 1 0.49 -14.29 9.09
C MET A 1 -0.49 -13.18 9.40
N LYS A 2 0.01 -11.98 9.53
CA LYS A 2 -0.83 -10.81 9.76
C LYS A 2 -1.31 -10.27 8.42
N LYS A 3 -2.61 -10.04 8.32
CA LYS A 3 -3.21 -9.44 7.13
C LYS A 3 -3.75 -8.07 7.48
N TYR A 4 -3.43 -7.09 6.65
CA TYR A 4 -3.89 -5.72 6.82
C TYR A 4 -4.99 -5.44 5.81
N ILE A 5 -5.94 -4.62 6.21
CA ILE A 5 -6.97 -4.10 5.29
C ILE A 5 -6.55 -2.70 4.90
N VAL A 6 -6.26 -2.50 3.61
CA VAL A 6 -5.90 -1.21 3.04
C VAL A 6 -7.04 -0.76 2.15
N THR A 7 -7.61 0.40 2.47
CA THR A 7 -8.68 0.98 1.67
C THR A 7 -8.17 2.23 0.98
N LEU A 8 -8.30 2.27 -0.34
CA LEU A 8 -8.00 3.44 -1.15
C LEU A 8 -9.32 4.06 -1.61
N ALA A 9 -9.54 5.33 -1.24
CA ALA A 9 -10.77 6.04 -1.54
C ALA A 9 -10.46 7.47 -1.98
N ASN A 10 -11.32 8.02 -2.81
CA ASN A 10 -11.20 9.41 -3.26
C ASN A 10 -9.85 9.73 -3.91
N MET A 11 -9.29 8.75 -4.61
CA MET A 11 -8.00 8.89 -5.29
C MET A 11 -8.17 8.67 -6.79
N PRO A 12 -7.56 9.54 -7.61
CA PRO A 12 -7.55 9.30 -9.04
C PRO A 12 -6.70 8.09 -9.40
N GLN A 13 -7.03 7.45 -10.50
CA GLN A 13 -6.37 6.22 -10.93
C GLN A 13 -4.86 6.44 -11.15
N ASN A 14 -4.44 7.61 -11.63
CA ASN A 14 -3.03 7.90 -11.82
C ASN A 14 -2.25 7.96 -10.51
N GLN A 15 -2.89 8.38 -9.42
CA GLN A 15 -2.27 8.39 -8.11
C GLN A 15 -2.13 6.98 -7.56
N ILE A 16 -3.13 6.13 -7.75
CA ILE A 16 -3.06 4.72 -7.37
C ILE A 16 -1.93 4.03 -8.15
N ALA A 17 -1.80 4.33 -9.44
CA ALA A 17 -0.70 3.79 -10.26
C ALA A 17 0.67 4.26 -9.74
N CYS A 18 0.77 5.48 -9.26
CA CYS A 18 1.99 6.01 -8.66
C CYS A 18 2.36 5.24 -7.39
N ILE A 19 1.38 4.98 -6.54
CA ILE A 19 1.59 4.18 -5.33
C ILE A 19 2.10 2.78 -5.69
N ASN A 20 1.47 2.15 -6.66
CA ASN A 20 1.87 0.81 -7.11
C ASN A 20 3.29 0.82 -7.70
N SER A 21 3.69 1.90 -8.36
CA SER A 21 5.06 2.05 -8.83
C SER A 21 6.05 2.10 -7.68
N HIS A 22 5.74 2.83 -6.62
CA HIS A 22 6.60 2.86 -5.44
C HIS A 22 6.71 1.48 -4.78
N ILE A 23 5.62 0.73 -4.73
CA ILE A 23 5.63 -0.62 -4.20
C ILE A 23 6.50 -1.53 -5.07
N ALA A 24 6.35 -1.46 -6.38
CA ALA A 24 7.04 -2.35 -7.32
C ALA A 24 8.54 -2.06 -7.40
N VAL A 25 8.92 -0.78 -7.42
CA VAL A 25 10.34 -0.36 -7.50
C VAL A 25 10.99 -0.42 -6.13
N GLY A 26 10.24 -0.21 -5.12
CA GLY A 26 10.46 -0.35 -3.70
C GLY A 26 11.82 0.04 -3.15
N SER A 27 11.97 1.28 -2.72
CA SER A 27 13.15 1.66 -1.94
C SER A 27 13.28 0.85 -0.64
N LEU A 28 12.23 0.15 -0.23
CA LEU A 28 12.21 -0.69 0.96
C LEU A 28 12.47 -2.17 0.65
N PHE A 29 12.62 -2.53 -0.64
CA PHE A 29 12.87 -3.90 -1.05
C PHE A 29 14.33 -4.09 -1.44
N GLU A 30 14.84 -5.28 -1.23
CA GLU A 30 16.19 -5.62 -1.67
C GLU A 30 16.25 -5.71 -3.19
N VAL A 31 17.45 -5.53 -3.72
CA VAL A 31 17.67 -5.62 -5.17
C VAL A 31 17.30 -7.03 -5.64
N GLY A 32 16.47 -7.09 -6.66
CA GLY A 32 16.01 -8.34 -7.25
C GLY A 32 14.68 -8.84 -6.72
N GLU A 33 14.15 -8.25 -5.65
CA GLU A 33 12.80 -8.58 -5.19
C GLU A 33 11.78 -7.82 -6.02
N SER A 34 10.78 -8.53 -6.50
CA SER A 34 9.63 -7.91 -7.14
C SER A 34 8.35 -8.40 -6.46
N ILE A 35 7.43 -7.47 -6.23
CA ILE A 35 6.11 -7.81 -5.74
C ILE A 35 5.17 -7.75 -6.92
N THR A 36 4.82 -8.91 -7.43
CA THR A 36 3.93 -9.00 -8.59
C THR A 36 2.47 -9.10 -8.19
N ASP A 37 2.19 -9.54 -6.95
CA ASP A 37 0.83 -9.88 -6.53
C ASP A 37 0.23 -8.89 -5.53
N ASN A 38 0.91 -7.78 -5.24
CA ASN A 38 0.45 -6.79 -4.27
C ASN A 38 0.05 -5.47 -4.92
N THR A 39 -0.51 -5.54 -6.12
CA THR A 39 -1.05 -4.36 -6.79
C THR A 39 -2.32 -3.93 -6.08
N LEU A 40 -2.34 -2.67 -5.64
CA LEU A 40 -3.50 -2.11 -4.96
C LEU A 40 -4.49 -1.56 -5.96
N HIS A 41 -5.77 -1.68 -5.62
CA HIS A 41 -6.88 -1.17 -6.42
C HIS A 41 -7.71 -0.21 -5.58
N SER A 42 -8.53 0.59 -6.25
CA SER A 42 -9.51 1.41 -5.56
C SER A 42 -10.44 0.52 -4.72
N GLY A 43 -10.73 0.95 -3.51
CA GLY A 43 -11.53 0.19 -2.57
C GLY A 43 -10.69 -0.61 -1.59
N LYS A 44 -11.23 -1.72 -1.12
CA LYS A 44 -10.62 -2.52 -0.07
C LYS A 44 -9.63 -3.53 -0.65
N ASN A 45 -8.44 -3.57 -0.07
CA ASN A 45 -7.38 -4.51 -0.43
C ASN A 45 -6.94 -5.27 0.81
N ILE A 46 -6.63 -6.55 0.64
CA ILE A 46 -6.04 -7.37 1.71
C ILE A 46 -4.54 -7.49 1.41
N VAL A 47 -3.71 -7.05 2.35
CA VAL A 47 -2.26 -7.01 2.19
C VAL A 47 -1.63 -7.83 3.31
N ASP A 48 -0.81 -8.78 2.95
CA ASP A 48 -0.10 -9.63 3.91
C ASP A 48 1.41 -9.37 3.97
N ASP A 49 1.91 -8.43 3.18
CA ASP A 49 3.32 -8.07 3.16
C ASP A 49 3.54 -6.75 3.88
N LYS A 50 4.24 -6.80 5.00
CA LYS A 50 4.50 -5.63 5.81
C LYS A 50 5.32 -4.57 5.05
N ARG A 51 6.12 -4.97 4.08
CA ARG A 51 6.90 -4.03 3.27
C ARG A 51 5.98 -3.11 2.46
N VAL A 52 4.87 -3.65 1.98
CA VAL A 52 3.85 -2.85 1.29
C VAL A 52 3.24 -1.83 2.26
N ILE A 53 2.94 -2.26 3.48
CA ILE A 53 2.40 -1.38 4.52
C ILE A 53 3.40 -0.29 4.87
N ASP A 54 4.67 -0.61 5.02
CA ASP A 54 5.70 0.39 5.33
C ASP A 54 5.84 1.41 4.19
N THR A 55 5.75 0.96 2.94
CA THR A 55 5.76 1.86 1.78
C THR A 55 4.56 2.80 1.81
N LEU A 56 3.38 2.28 2.14
CA LEU A 56 2.16 3.09 2.23
C LEU A 56 2.24 4.11 3.37
N VAL A 57 2.77 3.74 4.51
CA VAL A 57 2.96 4.67 5.63
C VAL A 57 3.90 5.79 5.22
N TRP A 58 5.01 5.45 4.59
CA TRP A 58 5.95 6.44 4.06
C TRP A 58 5.27 7.37 3.06
N TYR A 59 4.51 6.81 2.12
CA TYR A 59 3.83 7.58 1.09
C TYR A 59 2.82 8.56 1.68
N LYS A 60 2.04 8.09 2.66
CA LYS A 60 1.06 8.94 3.36
C LYS A 60 1.74 10.13 4.04
N GLN A 61 2.84 9.87 4.73
CA GLN A 61 3.58 10.94 5.43
C GLN A 61 4.21 11.91 4.45
N HIS A 62 4.83 11.38 3.40
CA HIS A 62 5.56 12.19 2.43
C HIS A 62 4.63 13.10 1.62
N HIS A 63 3.44 12.60 1.28
CA HIS A 63 2.46 13.33 0.48
C HIS A 63 1.34 13.95 1.31
N GLN A 64 1.41 13.85 2.64
CA GLN A 64 0.41 14.40 3.56
C GLN A 64 -1.00 13.90 3.25
N ILE A 65 -1.14 12.60 3.03
CA ILE A 65 -2.41 11.95 2.72
C ILE A 65 -3.05 11.47 4.02
N GLY A 66 -4.34 11.78 4.20
CA GLY A 66 -5.09 11.37 5.37
C GLY A 66 -5.74 10.00 5.24
N ASN A 67 -6.38 9.57 6.33
CA ASN A 67 -7.06 8.28 6.38
C ASN A 67 -8.34 8.24 5.54
N ASP A 68 -8.81 9.39 5.10
CA ASP A 68 -9.95 9.47 4.19
C ASP A 68 -9.61 8.97 2.78
N CYS A 69 -8.33 8.97 2.42
CA CYS A 69 -7.87 8.48 1.11
C CYS A 69 -7.16 7.14 1.23
N ILE A 70 -6.23 7.01 2.18
CA ILE A 70 -5.52 5.75 2.43
C ILE A 70 -5.74 5.36 3.88
N SER A 71 -6.50 4.31 4.10
CA SER A 71 -6.79 3.77 5.42
C SER A 71 -6.11 2.42 5.56
N ILE A 72 -5.32 2.25 6.62
CA ILE A 72 -4.64 1.00 6.93
C ILE A 72 -5.18 0.52 8.27
N LEU A 73 -5.92 -0.57 8.24
CA LEU A 73 -6.44 -1.18 9.45
C LEU A 73 -5.51 -2.29 9.91
N GLU A 74 -5.30 -2.34 11.21
CA GLU A 74 -4.44 -3.30 11.86
C GLU A 74 -4.94 -4.72 11.66
N PRO A 75 -4.04 -5.70 11.82
CA PRO A 75 -4.24 -7.01 11.24
C PRO A 75 -5.45 -7.73 11.78
N LEU A 76 -6.17 -8.32 10.85
CA LEU A 76 -7.07 -9.39 11.18
C LEU A 76 -6.23 -10.54 11.70
N ASN A 77 -6.42 -10.89 12.96
CA ASN A 77 -5.88 -12.12 13.51
C ASN A 77 -6.67 -13.28 12.91
N VAL A 78 -6.07 -13.89 11.94
CA VAL A 78 -6.62 -15.10 11.37
C VAL A 78 -5.78 -16.26 11.81
#